data_702fd4967cc81e77089c8f9fcc45636b
#
_entry.id   702fd4967cc81e77089c8f9fcc45636b
#
_cell.length_a   1.000
_cell.length_b   1.000
_cell.length_c   1.000
_cell.angle_alpha   90.00
_cell.angle_beta   90.00
_cell.angle_gamma   90.00
#
_symmetry.space_group_name_H-M   'P 1'
#
loop_
_entity.id
_entity.type
_entity.pdbx_description
1 polymer ?
#
loop_
_entity_poly.entity_id
_entity_poly.type
_entity_poly.pdbx_seq_one_letter_code
_entity_poly.pdbx_strand_id
1 'polypeptide(L)'
;MTAVFYDFETGKGRVNMSVKKGLTSVSELYRDAERFGGRTVKIGGWVRTIRSSNAFGFIELNDGTYFSNLQVVIEDALLPNYNEITKQNVGASLLVEGTLVLTPGAKQPFELKASAVTVLGASSPEFPLQPKKHSFEFLRTIAHLRPRANTFNAVFRVRSVAA
;
A
#
# COMPACT_ATOMS: atom_id res chain seq x y z
N MET A 1 10.05 -1.06 -11.32
CA MET A 1 10.03 0.29 -10.75
C MET A 1 10.51 0.19 -9.31
N THR A 2 11.65 0.78 -8.99
CA THR A 2 12.33 0.63 -7.70
C THR A 2 11.70 1.59 -6.69
N ALA A 3 11.11 1.07 -5.62
CA ALA A 3 10.70 1.91 -4.50
C ALA A 3 11.97 2.34 -3.74
N VAL A 4 12.25 3.62 -3.75
CA VAL A 4 13.34 4.22 -2.98
C VAL A 4 12.74 4.64 -1.64
N PHE A 5 13.14 3.96 -0.58
CA PHE A 5 12.86 4.39 0.80
C PHE A 5 14.02 5.27 1.25
N TYR A 6 13.72 6.47 1.71
CA TYR A 6 14.70 7.42 2.25
C TYR A 6 14.64 7.35 3.78
N ASP A 7 15.76 7.03 4.38
CA ASP A 7 15.92 7.07 5.84
C ASP A 7 16.29 8.50 6.27
N PHE A 8 15.36 9.15 6.96
CA PHE A 8 15.50 10.54 7.38
C PHE A 8 16.45 10.76 8.58
N GLU A 9 16.75 9.71 9.36
CA GLU A 9 17.59 9.86 10.56
C GLU A 9 19.10 9.81 10.26
N THR A 10 19.51 9.14 9.21
CA THR A 10 20.94 8.95 8.94
C THR A 10 21.48 9.74 7.74
N GLY A 11 20.62 10.40 6.96
CA GLY A 11 21.03 11.21 5.78
C GLY A 11 21.76 10.43 4.68
N LYS A 12 21.80 9.11 4.76
CA LYS A 12 22.45 8.24 3.78
C LYS A 12 21.41 7.39 3.06
N GLY A 13 21.13 7.74 1.82
CA GLY A 13 20.30 6.93 0.92
C GLY A 13 20.94 5.58 0.61
N ARG A 14 20.86 4.62 1.52
CA ARG A 14 21.10 3.22 1.21
C ARG A 14 19.80 2.61 0.75
N VAL A 15 19.68 2.36 -0.54
CA VAL A 15 18.66 1.44 -1.08
C VAL A 15 18.95 0.06 -0.47
N ASN A 16 18.21 -0.29 0.57
CA ASN A 16 18.35 -1.61 1.17
C ASN A 16 17.68 -2.63 0.23
N MET A 17 18.47 -3.18 -0.71
CA MET A 17 18.03 -4.17 -1.68
C MET A 17 17.53 -5.47 -1.00
N SER A 18 17.75 -5.64 0.31
CA SER A 18 17.26 -6.80 1.05
C SER A 18 15.73 -6.82 1.21
N VAL A 19 15.07 -5.68 1.15
CA VAL A 19 13.60 -5.60 1.26
C VAL A 19 12.88 -6.20 0.05
N LYS A 20 13.52 -6.27 -1.12
CA LYS A 20 12.94 -6.88 -2.34
C LYS A 20 12.91 -8.41 -2.33
N LYS A 21 13.73 -9.07 -1.52
CA LYS A 21 13.78 -10.52 -1.45
C LYS A 21 12.59 -11.05 -0.65
N GLY A 22 11.61 -11.64 -1.35
CA GLY A 22 10.43 -12.26 -0.72
C GLY A 22 9.17 -11.39 -0.66
N LEU A 23 9.14 -10.20 -1.28
CA LEU A 23 7.91 -9.43 -1.41
C LEU A 23 7.07 -9.92 -2.59
N THR A 24 5.78 -10.12 -2.35
CA THR A 24 4.78 -10.36 -3.39
C THR A 24 4.19 -9.02 -3.82
N SER A 25 4.01 -8.79 -5.11
CA SER A 25 3.38 -7.57 -5.62
C SER A 25 1.86 -7.70 -5.69
N VAL A 26 1.16 -6.57 -5.56
CA VAL A 26 -0.30 -6.54 -5.73
C VAL A 26 -0.71 -7.02 -7.12
N SER A 27 0.07 -6.72 -8.16
CA SER A 27 -0.20 -7.21 -9.52
C SER A 27 -0.11 -8.73 -9.65
N GLU A 28 0.79 -9.39 -8.92
CA GLU A 28 0.88 -10.86 -8.89
C GLU A 28 -0.36 -11.45 -8.23
N LEU A 29 -0.85 -10.87 -7.15
CA LEU A 29 -2.07 -11.33 -6.48
C LEU A 29 -3.30 -11.23 -7.39
N TYR A 30 -3.45 -10.11 -8.13
CA TYR A 30 -4.57 -9.95 -9.06
C TYR A 30 -4.48 -10.84 -10.30
N ARG A 31 -3.26 -11.23 -10.69
CA ARG A 31 -3.04 -12.13 -11.84
C ARG A 31 -3.35 -13.59 -11.51
N ASP A 32 -3.05 -14.02 -10.30
CA ASP A 32 -3.12 -15.44 -9.92
C ASP A 32 -3.51 -15.57 -8.42
N ALA A 33 -4.71 -15.07 -8.08
CA ALA A 33 -5.18 -15.04 -6.70
C ALA A 33 -5.32 -16.46 -6.10
N GLU A 34 -5.72 -17.44 -6.92
CA GLU A 34 -5.92 -18.83 -6.48
C GLU A 34 -4.61 -19.45 -6.00
N ARG A 35 -3.50 -19.16 -6.67
CA ARG A 35 -2.15 -19.62 -6.28
C ARG A 35 -1.76 -19.17 -4.87
N PHE A 36 -2.20 -17.98 -4.47
CA PHE A 36 -1.85 -17.37 -3.19
C PHE A 36 -2.92 -17.59 -2.11
N GLY A 37 -4.10 -18.09 -2.47
CA GLY A 37 -5.18 -18.38 -1.54
C GLY A 37 -4.73 -19.29 -0.40
N GLY A 38 -4.99 -18.89 0.84
CA GLY A 38 -4.57 -19.59 2.06
C GLY A 38 -3.08 -19.52 2.37
N ARG A 39 -2.26 -18.86 1.55
CA ARG A 39 -0.81 -18.73 1.79
C ARG A 39 -0.48 -17.42 2.50
N THR A 40 0.58 -17.46 3.29
CA THR A 40 1.17 -16.26 3.86
C THR A 40 1.99 -15.54 2.80
N VAL A 41 1.71 -14.25 2.62
CA VAL A 41 2.43 -13.35 1.70
C VAL A 41 2.94 -12.14 2.45
N LYS A 42 3.99 -11.53 1.92
CA LYS A 42 4.60 -10.31 2.45
C LYS A 42 4.54 -9.22 1.39
N ILE A 43 3.93 -8.09 1.72
CA ILE A 43 3.66 -7.00 0.78
C ILE A 43 4.08 -5.68 1.40
N GLY A 44 4.85 -4.90 0.65
CA GLY A 44 5.19 -3.53 1.00
C GLY A 44 4.39 -2.55 0.16
N GLY A 45 3.87 -1.48 0.76
CA GLY A 45 3.10 -0.48 0.02
C GLY A 45 2.78 0.76 0.83
N TRP A 46 2.02 1.65 0.20
CA TRP A 46 1.57 2.90 0.80
C TRP A 46 0.09 2.85 1.14
N VAL A 47 -0.24 3.41 2.28
CA VAL A 47 -1.62 3.57 2.75
C VAL A 47 -2.38 4.52 1.83
N ARG A 48 -3.53 4.07 1.33
CA ARG A 48 -4.49 4.89 0.58
C ARG A 48 -5.65 5.33 1.47
N THR A 49 -6.16 4.43 2.29
CA THR A 49 -7.15 4.72 3.33
C THR A 49 -6.94 3.80 4.53
N ILE A 50 -7.26 4.29 5.71
CA ILE A 50 -7.41 3.49 6.93
C ILE A 50 -8.79 3.76 7.51
N ARG A 51 -9.50 2.71 7.86
CA ARG A 51 -10.75 2.75 8.62
C ARG A 51 -10.62 1.76 9.75
N SER A 52 -10.83 2.19 10.97
CA SER A 52 -10.69 1.34 12.15
C SER A 52 -11.84 1.53 13.12
N SER A 53 -12.15 0.47 13.83
CA SER A 53 -12.97 0.44 15.04
C SER A 53 -12.11 -0.08 16.19
N ASN A 54 -12.71 -0.29 17.36
CA ASN A 54 -11.94 -0.76 18.53
C ASN A 54 -11.33 -2.16 18.36
N ALA A 55 -11.94 -3.03 17.54
CA ALA A 55 -11.51 -4.42 17.39
C ALA A 55 -10.94 -4.75 16.00
N PHE A 56 -11.38 -4.04 14.96
CA PHE A 56 -11.05 -4.32 13.57
C PHE A 56 -10.67 -3.06 12.81
N GLY A 57 -9.80 -3.20 11.83
CA GLY A 57 -9.51 -2.13 10.89
C GLY A 57 -9.29 -2.67 9.48
N PHE A 58 -9.47 -1.78 8.52
CA PHE A 58 -9.27 -2.03 7.11
C PHE A 58 -8.30 -0.99 6.55
N ILE A 59 -7.24 -1.48 5.91
CA ILE A 59 -6.26 -0.64 5.24
C ILE A 59 -6.34 -0.92 3.75
N GLU A 60 -6.52 0.11 2.93
CA GLU A 60 -6.26 -0.01 1.50
C GLU A 60 -4.79 0.30 1.24
N LEU A 61 -4.04 -0.72 0.82
CA LEU A 61 -2.62 -0.65 0.52
C LEU A 61 -2.39 -0.68 -1.00
N ASN A 62 -1.49 0.15 -1.49
CA ASN A 62 -1.10 0.17 -2.90
C ASN A 62 0.42 0.19 -3.03
N ASP A 63 0.97 -0.76 -3.80
CA ASP A 63 2.41 -0.87 -4.06
C ASP A 63 2.83 -0.21 -5.39
N GLY A 64 1.89 0.38 -6.11
CA GLY A 64 2.11 0.98 -7.41
C GLY A 64 2.16 0.00 -8.58
N THR A 65 2.10 -1.31 -8.37
CA THR A 65 2.17 -2.32 -9.45
C THR A 65 0.82 -2.56 -10.13
N TYR A 66 -0.28 -2.23 -9.46
CA TYR A 66 -1.64 -2.41 -9.97
C TYR A 66 -2.52 -1.18 -9.69
N PHE A 67 -3.63 -1.01 -10.44
CA PHE A 67 -4.55 0.12 -10.25
C PHE A 67 -5.43 -0.03 -9.02
N SER A 68 -5.90 -1.24 -8.75
CA SER A 68 -6.69 -1.54 -7.57
C SER A 68 -5.81 -1.64 -6.34
N ASN A 69 -6.37 -1.26 -5.20
CA ASN A 69 -5.70 -1.40 -3.91
C ASN A 69 -5.89 -2.82 -3.37
N LEU A 70 -4.99 -3.26 -2.51
CA LEU A 70 -5.16 -4.45 -1.68
C LEU A 70 -5.87 -4.06 -0.39
N GLN A 71 -6.96 -4.73 -0.06
CA GLN A 71 -7.59 -4.61 1.26
C GLN A 71 -6.85 -5.49 2.26
N VAL A 72 -6.35 -4.87 3.30
CA VAL A 72 -5.72 -5.52 4.45
C VAL A 72 -6.66 -5.43 5.64
N VAL A 73 -6.98 -6.56 6.24
CA VAL A 73 -7.76 -6.66 7.48
C VAL A 73 -6.80 -6.75 8.66
N ILE A 74 -6.95 -5.86 9.62
CA ILE A 74 -6.18 -5.83 10.87
C ILE A 74 -7.09 -6.05 12.06
N GLU A 75 -6.64 -6.84 13.02
CA GLU A 75 -7.38 -7.17 14.24
C GLU A 75 -6.54 -6.80 15.46
N ASP A 76 -7.14 -6.08 16.44
CA ASP A 76 -6.46 -5.66 17.67
C ASP A 76 -5.92 -6.84 18.47
N ALA A 77 -6.69 -7.93 18.52
CA ALA A 77 -6.31 -9.15 19.23
C ALA A 77 -5.05 -9.85 18.66
N LEU A 78 -4.71 -9.60 17.38
CA LEU A 78 -3.59 -10.26 16.69
C LEU A 78 -2.37 -9.35 16.57
N LEU A 79 -2.55 -8.03 16.61
CA LEU A 79 -1.49 -7.07 16.33
C LEU A 79 -1.16 -6.23 17.57
N PRO A 80 -0.02 -6.45 18.22
CA PRO A 80 0.36 -5.70 19.43
C PRO A 80 0.54 -4.19 19.18
N ASN A 81 0.78 -3.80 17.93
CA ASN A 81 0.91 -2.41 17.50
C ASN A 81 -0.33 -1.87 16.76
N TYR A 82 -1.52 -2.45 16.98
CA TYR A 82 -2.76 -2.03 16.34
C TYR A 82 -3.01 -0.52 16.47
N ASN A 83 -2.85 0.03 17.68
CA ASN A 83 -3.04 1.45 17.95
C ASN A 83 -2.04 2.37 17.21
N GLU A 84 -0.83 1.90 16.95
CA GLU A 84 0.15 2.61 16.15
C GLU A 84 -0.26 2.62 14.68
N ILE A 85 -0.70 1.47 14.16
CA ILE A 85 -1.10 1.29 12.76
C ILE A 85 -2.32 2.15 12.46
N THR A 86 -3.34 2.14 13.32
CA THR A 86 -4.60 2.87 13.09
C THR A 86 -4.46 4.39 13.15
N LYS A 87 -3.39 4.89 13.78
CA LYS A 87 -3.04 6.31 13.81
C LYS A 87 -2.25 6.78 12.59
N GLN A 88 -1.87 5.87 11.69
CA GLN A 88 -1.14 6.25 10.49
C GLN A 88 -2.02 7.04 9.51
N ASN A 89 -1.39 7.98 8.82
CA ASN A 89 -2.06 8.79 7.81
C ASN A 89 -1.91 8.20 6.41
N VAL A 90 -2.71 8.71 5.48
CA VAL A 90 -2.57 8.43 4.05
C VAL A 90 -1.15 8.76 3.59
N GLY A 91 -0.57 7.88 2.80
CA GLY A 91 0.80 8.01 2.32
C GLY A 91 1.86 7.36 3.21
N ALA A 92 1.51 6.93 4.43
CA ALA A 92 2.42 6.12 5.25
C ALA A 92 2.84 4.84 4.51
N SER A 93 4.07 4.40 4.70
CA SER A 93 4.59 3.16 4.11
C SER A 93 4.55 2.02 5.12
N LEU A 94 3.95 0.91 4.72
CA LEU A 94 3.79 -0.27 5.55
C LEU A 94 4.40 -1.49 4.89
N LEU A 95 4.90 -2.40 5.72
CA LEU A 95 5.22 -3.76 5.37
C LEU A 95 4.23 -4.67 6.09
N VAL A 96 3.47 -5.46 5.34
CA VAL A 96 2.41 -6.31 5.87
C VAL A 96 2.73 -7.76 5.55
N GLU A 97 2.67 -8.60 6.55
CA GLU A 97 2.67 -10.05 6.42
C GLU A 97 1.29 -10.58 6.83
N GLY A 98 0.75 -11.52 6.07
CA GLY A 98 -0.56 -12.06 6.37
C GLY A 98 -0.99 -13.16 5.42
N THR A 99 -2.13 -13.75 5.71
CA THR A 99 -2.73 -14.82 4.88
C THR A 99 -3.70 -14.23 3.89
N LEU A 100 -3.55 -14.58 2.61
CA LEU A 100 -4.50 -14.18 1.57
C LEU A 100 -5.76 -15.03 1.66
N VAL A 101 -6.90 -14.39 1.84
CA VAL A 101 -8.22 -15.02 1.90
C VAL A 101 -8.98 -14.67 0.65
N LEU A 102 -9.42 -15.67 -0.10
CA LEU A 102 -10.28 -15.48 -1.26
C LEU A 102 -11.70 -15.13 -0.81
N THR A 103 -12.30 -14.12 -1.41
CA THR A 103 -13.65 -13.63 -1.09
C THR A 103 -14.52 -13.60 -2.34
N PRO A 104 -14.88 -14.80 -2.88
CA PRO A 104 -15.68 -14.88 -4.08
C PRO A 104 -17.07 -14.25 -3.83
N GLY A 105 -17.49 -13.39 -4.75
CA GLY A 105 -18.77 -12.67 -4.63
C GLY A 105 -18.72 -11.35 -3.84
N ALA A 106 -17.61 -11.02 -3.18
CA ALA A 106 -17.41 -9.71 -2.59
C ALA A 106 -16.94 -8.68 -3.64
N LYS A 107 -16.90 -7.40 -3.23
CA LYS A 107 -16.43 -6.31 -4.10
C LYS A 107 -14.97 -6.50 -4.55
N GLN A 108 -14.16 -7.11 -3.70
CA GLN A 108 -12.78 -7.48 -4.00
C GLN A 108 -12.65 -9.01 -4.03
N PRO A 109 -11.84 -9.58 -4.94
CA PRO A 109 -11.72 -11.02 -5.10
C PRO A 109 -10.99 -11.70 -3.93
N PHE A 110 -10.26 -10.95 -3.15
CA PHE A 110 -9.48 -11.41 -1.99
C PHE A 110 -9.18 -10.29 -1.02
N GLU A 111 -8.83 -10.67 0.19
CA GLU A 111 -8.37 -9.80 1.28
C GLU A 111 -7.12 -10.38 1.93
N LEU A 112 -6.25 -9.54 2.49
CA LEU A 112 -5.09 -9.95 3.25
C LEU A 112 -5.39 -9.84 4.74
N LYS A 113 -5.51 -10.96 5.46
CA LYS A 113 -5.59 -10.97 6.92
C LYS A 113 -4.18 -10.82 7.49
N ALA A 114 -3.90 -9.68 8.09
CA ALA A 114 -2.58 -9.37 8.61
C ALA A 114 -2.27 -10.17 9.87
N SER A 115 -1.10 -10.80 9.90
CA SER A 115 -0.49 -11.41 11.08
C SER A 115 0.62 -10.55 11.68
N ALA A 116 1.24 -9.69 10.85
CA ALA A 116 2.20 -8.69 11.29
C ALA A 116 2.16 -7.46 10.39
N VAL A 117 2.32 -6.29 10.98
CA VAL A 117 2.41 -5.02 10.25
C VAL A 117 3.55 -4.20 10.84
N THR A 118 4.46 -3.75 9.97
CA THR A 118 5.57 -2.88 10.34
C THR A 118 5.37 -1.53 9.67
N VAL A 119 5.40 -0.45 10.43
CA VAL A 119 5.42 0.91 9.90
C VAL A 119 6.85 1.23 9.47
N LEU A 120 7.09 1.36 8.15
CA LEU A 120 8.40 1.70 7.60
C LEU A 120 8.64 3.20 7.57
N GLY A 121 7.57 3.98 7.44
CA GLY A 121 7.63 5.43 7.44
C GLY A 121 6.25 6.02 7.66
N ALA A 122 6.14 6.89 8.64
CA ALA A 122 4.93 7.64 8.92
C ALA A 122 4.67 8.72 7.86
N SER A 123 3.45 9.18 7.75
CA SER A 123 3.06 10.30 6.90
C SER A 123 2.43 11.40 7.73
N SER A 124 2.70 12.66 7.35
CA SER A 124 2.06 13.81 7.98
C SER A 124 0.56 13.84 7.72
N PRO A 125 -0.26 14.33 8.67
CA PRO A 125 -1.67 14.63 8.41
C PRO A 125 -1.89 15.61 7.24
N GLU A 126 -0.89 16.44 6.95
CA GLU A 126 -0.89 17.41 5.85
C GLU A 126 -0.52 16.81 4.49
N PHE A 127 -0.36 15.48 4.40
CA PHE A 127 -0.02 14.82 3.13
C PHE A 127 -0.99 15.24 2.02
N PRO A 128 -0.52 15.79 0.88
CA PRO A 128 -1.38 16.48 -0.07
C PRO A 128 -2.44 15.60 -0.76
N LEU A 129 -2.11 14.32 -0.97
CA LEU A 129 -3.01 13.37 -1.65
C LEU A 129 -3.96 12.68 -0.66
N GLN A 130 -4.85 13.45 -0.08
CA GLN A 130 -5.92 12.94 0.77
C GLN A 130 -6.96 12.12 -0.04
N PRO A 131 -7.80 11.26 0.60
CA PRO A 131 -8.81 10.44 -0.08
C PRO A 131 -10.00 11.30 -0.56
N LYS A 132 -9.73 12.23 -1.46
CA LYS A 132 -10.71 13.11 -2.12
C LYS A 132 -10.35 13.28 -3.59
N LYS A 133 -11.28 13.79 -4.39
CA LYS A 133 -11.02 14.14 -5.78
C LYS A 133 -10.12 15.38 -5.86
N HIS A 134 -9.04 15.30 -6.63
CA HIS A 134 -8.10 16.39 -6.87
C HIS A 134 -8.22 16.89 -8.30
N SER A 135 -8.14 18.22 -8.50
CA SER A 135 -8.10 18.81 -9.84
C SER A 135 -6.74 18.56 -10.53
N PHE A 136 -6.73 18.63 -11.84
CA PHE A 136 -5.48 18.46 -12.59
C PHE A 136 -4.51 19.64 -12.36
N GLU A 137 -5.02 20.84 -12.13
CA GLU A 137 -4.19 22.00 -11.76
C GLU A 137 -3.46 21.72 -10.46
N PHE A 138 -4.19 21.31 -9.42
CA PHE A 138 -3.58 20.94 -8.14
C PHE A 138 -2.55 19.83 -8.29
N LEU A 139 -2.86 18.77 -9.04
CA LEU A 139 -1.91 17.66 -9.24
C LEU A 139 -0.64 18.08 -10.01
N ARG A 140 -0.70 19.14 -10.81
CA ARG A 140 0.49 19.71 -11.47
C ARG A 140 1.38 20.47 -10.50
N THR A 141 0.83 21.10 -9.46
CA THR A 141 1.64 21.78 -8.43
C THR A 141 2.45 20.82 -7.57
N ILE A 142 1.99 19.57 -7.43
CA ILE A 142 2.67 18.48 -6.68
C ILE A 142 3.23 17.42 -7.63
N ALA A 143 4.04 17.84 -8.59
CA ALA A 143 4.52 17.00 -9.70
C ALA A 143 5.17 15.68 -9.25
N HIS A 144 5.87 15.66 -8.12
CA HIS A 144 6.53 14.49 -7.54
C HIS A 144 5.53 13.46 -6.96
N LEU A 145 4.32 13.87 -6.57
CA LEU A 145 3.29 13.00 -6.00
C LEU A 145 2.21 12.60 -7.02
N ARG A 146 2.03 13.38 -8.11
CA ARG A 146 0.97 13.13 -9.09
C ARG A 146 0.96 11.72 -9.70
N PRO A 147 2.09 10.98 -9.83
CA PRO A 147 2.07 9.59 -10.31
C PRO A 147 1.27 8.65 -9.39
N ARG A 148 1.03 9.03 -8.14
CA ARG A 148 0.19 8.28 -7.21
C ARG A 148 -1.31 8.51 -7.41
N ALA A 149 -1.71 9.54 -8.17
CA ALA A 149 -3.12 9.74 -8.58
C ALA A 149 -3.45 8.79 -9.75
N ASN A 150 -4.63 8.16 -9.72
CA ASN A 150 -5.00 7.12 -10.68
C ASN A 150 -4.87 7.56 -12.14
N THR A 151 -5.33 8.77 -12.47
CA THR A 151 -5.25 9.29 -13.85
C THR A 151 -3.82 9.45 -14.33
N PHE A 152 -2.95 10.07 -13.52
CA PHE A 152 -1.55 10.23 -13.90
C PHE A 152 -0.77 8.92 -13.87
N ASN A 153 -1.11 8.01 -12.95
CA ASN A 153 -0.57 6.65 -12.97
C ASN A 153 -0.87 5.97 -14.31
N ALA A 154 -2.13 6.02 -14.78
CA ALA A 154 -2.53 5.46 -16.07
C ALA A 154 -1.72 6.08 -17.23
N VAL A 155 -1.66 7.41 -17.30
CA VAL A 155 -0.93 8.13 -18.35
C VAL A 155 0.56 7.75 -18.37
N PHE A 156 1.23 7.72 -17.20
CA PHE A 156 2.65 7.38 -17.15
C PHE A 156 2.92 5.91 -17.51
N ARG A 157 2.02 4.98 -17.17
CA ARG A 157 2.13 3.58 -17.57
C ARG A 157 1.99 3.43 -19.09
N VAL A 158 1.00 4.07 -19.70
CA VAL A 158 0.82 4.05 -21.16
C VAL A 158 2.06 4.61 -21.85
N ARG A 159 2.56 5.75 -21.39
CA ARG A 159 3.80 6.34 -21.96
C ARG A 159 5.00 5.41 -21.83
N SER A 160 5.17 4.75 -20.68
CA SER A 160 6.29 3.83 -20.45
C SER A 160 6.26 2.60 -21.36
N VAL A 161 5.07 2.16 -21.78
CA VAL A 161 4.92 1.01 -22.69
C VAL A 161 5.04 1.43 -24.14
N ALA A 162 4.64 2.67 -24.48
CA ALA A 162 4.66 3.20 -25.84
C ALA A 162 6.03 3.76 -26.28
N ALA A 163 6.97 3.95 -25.35
CA ALA A 163 8.34 4.42 -25.60
C ALA A 163 9.30 3.26 -25.82
#